data_74a91bdd79811d1737455e5fdd99e92b
#
_entry.id   74a91bdd79811d1737455e5fdd99e92b
#
_cell.length_a   1.000
_cell.length_b   1.000
_cell.length_c   1.000
_cell.angle_alpha   90.00
_cell.angle_beta   90.00
_cell.angle_gamma   90.00
#
_symmetry.space_group_name_H-M   'P 1'
#
loop_
_entity.id
_entity.type
_entity.pdbx_description
1 polymer ?
#
loop_
_entity_poly.entity_id
_entity_poly.type
_entity_poly.pdbx_seq_one_letter_code
_entity_poly.pdbx_strand_id
1 'polypeptide(L)'
;MRMIDAMDANVIQKVREYLSTQPVLKAWVFGSFSRGEQTPSSDVDIIVVFDEKADVSLIGYIRIQYELETIFGRKVDLVEEGSLLPFAVESANRDRKLIYERAS
;
A
#
# COMPACT_ATOMS: atom_id res chain seq x y z
N MET A 1 15.49 7.34 20.88
CA MET A 1 14.65 6.19 20.53
C MET A 1 14.29 6.24 19.05
N ARG A 2 14.47 5.13 18.39
CA ARG A 2 14.24 5.06 16.96
C ARG A 2 12.76 5.05 16.66
N MET A 3 12.29 5.95 15.80
CA MET A 3 10.91 5.89 15.33
C MET A 3 10.72 4.65 14.45
N ILE A 4 9.57 3.99 14.60
CA ILE A 4 9.23 2.86 13.74
C ILE A 4 9.02 3.40 12.33
N ASP A 5 9.84 2.95 11.39
CA ASP A 5 9.70 3.27 9.97
C ASP A 5 8.54 2.44 9.41
N ALA A 6 7.71 3.05 8.57
CA ALA A 6 6.64 2.33 7.89
C ALA A 6 7.18 1.21 6.99
N MET A 7 8.47 1.28 6.63
CA MET A 7 9.16 0.22 5.86
C MET A 7 9.89 -0.78 6.76
N ASP A 8 9.64 -0.74 8.08
CA ASP A 8 10.19 -1.72 9.01
C ASP A 8 9.77 -3.13 8.62
N ALA A 9 10.67 -4.11 8.76
CA ALA A 9 10.42 -5.48 8.33
C ALA A 9 9.22 -6.11 9.05
N ASN A 10 9.01 -5.78 10.33
CA ASN A 10 7.87 -6.30 11.09
C ASN A 10 6.55 -5.72 10.57
N VAL A 11 6.52 -4.44 10.23
CA VAL A 11 5.33 -3.79 9.67
C VAL A 11 5.02 -4.39 8.29
N ILE A 12 6.02 -4.54 7.43
CA ILE A 12 5.84 -5.12 6.10
C ILE A 12 5.34 -6.56 6.20
N GLN A 13 5.85 -7.34 7.17
CA GLN A 13 5.38 -8.71 7.37
C GLN A 13 3.89 -8.75 7.76
N LYS A 14 3.46 -7.85 8.64
CA LYS A 14 2.04 -7.75 9.02
C LYS A 14 1.16 -7.35 7.83
N VAL A 15 1.65 -6.45 7.00
CA VAL A 15 0.95 -6.04 5.77
C VAL A 15 0.78 -7.25 4.86
N ARG A 16 1.84 -8.04 4.65
CA ARG A 16 1.80 -9.23 3.82
C ARG A 16 0.82 -10.27 4.35
N GLU A 17 0.84 -10.51 5.65
CA GLU A 17 -0.08 -11.45 6.28
C GLU A 17 -1.53 -11.01 6.09
N TYR A 18 -1.81 -9.74 6.30
CA TYR A 18 -3.16 -9.22 6.11
C TYR A 18 -3.60 -9.30 4.64
N LEU A 19 -2.77 -8.81 3.72
CA LEU A 19 -3.13 -8.78 2.29
C LEU A 19 -3.31 -10.19 1.71
N SER A 20 -2.64 -11.20 2.29
CA SER A 20 -2.82 -12.58 1.85
C SER A 20 -4.23 -13.10 2.10
N THR A 21 -4.99 -12.46 2.99
CA THR A 21 -6.39 -12.80 3.28
C THR A 21 -7.38 -11.99 2.45
N GLN A 22 -6.89 -11.06 1.64
CA GLN A 22 -7.72 -10.12 0.88
C GLN A 22 -7.60 -10.42 -0.62
N PRO A 23 -8.56 -9.94 -1.45
CA PRO A 23 -8.51 -10.15 -2.90
C PRO A 23 -7.51 -9.20 -3.58
N VAL A 24 -6.28 -9.22 -3.12
CA VAL A 24 -5.19 -8.37 -3.62
C VAL A 24 -4.12 -9.24 -4.25
N LEU A 25 -3.75 -8.92 -5.50
CA LEU A 25 -2.69 -9.63 -6.21
C LEU A 25 -1.31 -9.05 -5.93
N LYS A 26 -1.21 -7.72 -5.91
CA LYS A 26 0.05 -7.02 -5.68
C LYS A 26 -0.20 -5.72 -4.94
N ALA A 27 0.81 -5.27 -4.21
CA ALA A 27 0.80 -3.97 -3.58
C ALA A 27 2.21 -3.38 -3.59
N TRP A 28 2.29 -2.08 -3.84
CA TRP A 28 3.54 -1.32 -3.83
C TRP A 28 3.38 -0.11 -2.91
N VAL A 29 4.49 0.29 -2.28
CA VAL A 29 4.57 1.60 -1.66
C VAL A 29 5.21 2.56 -2.65
N PHE A 30 4.72 3.80 -2.67
CA PHE A 30 5.30 4.84 -3.53
C PHE A 30 5.32 6.17 -2.77
N GLY A 31 5.75 7.25 -3.44
CA GLY A 31 5.82 8.56 -2.80
C GLY A 31 6.97 8.69 -1.82
N SER A 32 6.79 9.52 -0.79
CA SER A 32 7.87 9.86 0.14
C SER A 32 8.47 8.65 0.86
N PHE A 33 7.65 7.67 1.21
CA PHE A 33 8.16 6.46 1.89
C PHE A 33 9.08 5.63 1.00
N SER A 34 8.76 5.55 -0.29
CA SER A 34 9.60 4.77 -1.21
C SER A 34 10.94 5.45 -1.46
N ARG A 35 11.01 6.78 -1.34
CA ARG A 35 12.22 7.56 -1.54
C ARG A 35 13.00 7.83 -0.26
N GLY A 36 12.51 7.37 0.89
CA GLY A 36 13.15 7.65 2.17
C GLY A 36 13.03 9.10 2.61
N GLU A 37 12.05 9.82 2.10
CA GLU A 37 11.83 11.24 2.38
C GLU A 37 10.68 11.49 3.35
N GLN A 38 10.18 10.44 4.00
CA GLN A 38 9.04 10.56 4.91
C GLN A 38 9.35 11.43 6.11
N THR A 39 8.30 12.13 6.57
CA THR A 39 8.30 12.87 7.83
C THR A 39 7.30 12.22 8.79
N PRO A 40 7.29 12.60 10.08
CA PRO A 40 6.29 12.05 11.01
C PRO A 40 4.84 12.28 10.60
N SER A 41 4.56 13.27 9.75
CA SER A 41 3.22 13.58 9.27
C SER A 41 2.94 13.04 7.86
N SER A 42 3.89 12.33 7.24
CA SER A 42 3.69 11.79 5.89
C SER A 42 2.66 10.67 5.90
N ASP A 43 1.79 10.68 4.88
CA ASP A 43 0.89 9.56 4.61
C ASP A 43 1.66 8.45 3.91
N VAL A 44 1.20 7.21 4.08
CA VAL A 44 1.75 6.07 3.33
C VAL A 44 0.93 5.91 2.07
N ASP A 45 1.60 6.01 0.92
CA ASP A 45 0.94 5.88 -0.39
C ASP A 45 1.10 4.45 -0.90
N ILE A 46 -0.02 3.76 -1.08
CA ILE A 46 -0.04 2.35 -1.49
C ILE A 46 -0.81 2.22 -2.81
N ILE A 47 -0.19 1.54 -3.78
CA ILE A 47 -0.85 1.14 -5.01
C ILE A 47 -1.18 -0.34 -4.89
N VAL A 48 -2.41 -0.72 -5.23
CA VAL A 48 -2.84 -2.13 -5.20
C VAL A 48 -3.39 -2.56 -6.55
N VAL A 49 -3.26 -3.87 -6.81
CA VAL A 49 -3.96 -4.55 -7.91
C VAL A 49 -4.87 -5.58 -7.26
N PHE A 50 -6.18 -5.46 -7.48
CA PHE A 50 -7.14 -6.42 -6.99
C PHE A 50 -7.28 -7.60 -7.94
N ASP A 51 -7.68 -8.76 -7.40
CA ASP A 51 -8.04 -9.92 -8.20
C ASP A 51 -9.27 -9.58 -9.03
N GLU A 52 -9.17 -9.73 -10.34
CA GLU A 52 -10.28 -9.42 -11.28
C GLU A 52 -11.53 -10.25 -11.00
N LYS A 53 -11.36 -11.43 -10.42
CA LYS A 53 -12.46 -12.33 -10.09
C LYS A 53 -13.21 -11.90 -8.83
N ALA A 54 -12.63 -10.99 -8.06
CA ALA A 54 -13.24 -10.49 -6.85
C ALA A 54 -13.96 -9.18 -7.15
N ASP A 55 -15.20 -9.08 -6.65
CA ASP A 55 -15.98 -7.86 -6.78
C ASP A 55 -15.80 -7.04 -5.50
N VAL A 56 -14.75 -6.21 -5.49
CA VAL A 56 -14.41 -5.42 -4.32
C VAL A 56 -15.36 -4.24 -4.22
N SER A 57 -16.23 -4.27 -3.20
CA SER A 57 -17.17 -3.17 -2.96
C SER A 57 -16.43 -1.96 -2.38
N LEU A 58 -17.11 -0.79 -2.42
CA LEU A 58 -16.58 0.43 -1.80
C LEU A 58 -16.32 0.21 -0.31
N ILE A 59 -17.23 -0.48 0.38
CA ILE A 59 -17.06 -0.79 1.80
C ILE A 59 -15.84 -1.69 2.02
N GLY A 60 -15.66 -2.69 1.16
CA GLY A 60 -14.48 -3.56 1.22
C GLY A 60 -13.18 -2.78 1.01
N TYR A 61 -13.18 -1.86 0.06
CA TYR A 61 -12.04 -1.00 -0.23
C TYR A 61 -11.68 -0.14 1.00
N ILE A 62 -12.68 0.50 1.60
CA ILE A 62 -12.47 1.35 2.77
C ILE A 62 -11.95 0.52 3.95
N ARG A 63 -12.45 -0.72 4.11
CA ARG A 63 -12.00 -1.61 5.17
C ARG A 63 -10.51 -1.96 5.01
N ILE A 64 -10.08 -2.24 3.80
CA ILE A 64 -8.67 -2.53 3.51
C ILE A 64 -7.80 -1.32 3.85
N GLN A 65 -8.23 -0.12 3.46
CA GLN A 65 -7.53 1.10 3.79
C GLN A 65 -7.41 1.29 5.30
N TYR A 66 -8.51 1.09 6.03
CA TYR A 66 -8.53 1.23 7.49
C TYR A 66 -7.59 0.23 8.17
N GLU A 67 -7.60 -1.03 7.73
CA GLU A 67 -6.73 -2.05 8.30
C GLU A 67 -5.26 -1.75 8.05
N LEU A 68 -4.93 -1.26 6.85
CA LEU A 68 -3.56 -0.85 6.55
C LEU A 68 -3.14 0.34 7.42
N GLU A 69 -4.05 1.28 7.66
CA GLU A 69 -3.76 2.41 8.57
C GLU A 69 -3.45 1.91 9.98
N THR A 70 -4.20 0.92 10.44
CA THR A 70 -3.95 0.31 11.76
C THR A 70 -2.57 -0.35 11.81
N ILE A 71 -2.18 -1.05 10.76
CA ILE A 71 -0.89 -1.75 10.71
C ILE A 71 0.26 -0.75 10.65
N PHE A 72 0.16 0.27 9.79
CA PHE A 72 1.20 1.28 9.63
C PHE A 72 1.24 2.29 10.78
N GLY A 73 0.13 2.43 11.51
CA GLY A 73 0.04 3.44 12.56
C GLY A 73 -0.02 4.86 12.05
N ARG A 74 -0.44 5.05 10.80
CA ARG A 74 -0.58 6.37 10.18
C ARG A 74 -1.54 6.29 9.02
N LYS A 75 -1.92 7.46 8.49
CA LYS A 75 -2.86 7.55 7.38
C LYS A 75 -2.29 6.88 6.12
N VAL A 76 -3.14 6.11 5.44
CA VAL A 76 -2.78 5.42 4.19
C VAL A 76 -3.63 5.99 3.07
N ASP A 77 -2.98 6.34 1.97
CA ASP A 77 -3.63 6.72 0.73
C ASP A 77 -3.60 5.49 -0.20
N LEU A 78 -4.73 4.81 -0.32
CA LEU A 78 -4.84 3.57 -1.08
C LEU A 78 -5.37 3.87 -2.47
N VAL A 79 -4.59 3.50 -3.48
CA VAL A 79 -4.91 3.77 -4.89
C VAL A 79 -4.89 2.46 -5.68
N GLU A 80 -5.94 2.23 -6.46
CA GLU A 80 -5.96 1.11 -7.40
C GLU A 80 -5.11 1.46 -8.62
N GLU A 81 -4.27 0.54 -9.09
CA GLU A 81 -3.32 0.82 -10.16
C GLU A 81 -3.99 1.37 -11.42
N GLY A 82 -5.13 0.81 -11.80
CA GLY A 82 -5.86 1.23 -13.00
C GLY A 82 -6.46 2.62 -12.92
N SER A 83 -6.53 3.24 -11.73
CA SER A 83 -7.10 4.57 -11.55
C SER A 83 -6.08 5.69 -11.47
N LEU A 84 -4.79 5.39 -11.63
CA LEU A 84 -3.75 6.41 -11.65
C LEU A 84 -3.94 7.35 -12.86
N LEU A 85 -3.87 8.64 -12.60
CA LEU A 85 -3.91 9.62 -13.68
C LEU A 85 -2.65 9.52 -14.56
N PRO A 86 -2.75 9.78 -15.88
CA PRO A 86 -1.60 9.61 -16.77
C PRO A 86 -0.33 10.34 -16.33
N PHE A 87 -0.45 11.55 -15.80
CA PHE A 87 0.72 12.31 -15.35
C PHE A 87 1.38 11.69 -14.11
N ALA A 88 0.64 10.90 -13.35
CA ALA A 88 1.15 10.26 -12.13
C ALA A 88 1.76 8.88 -12.39
N VAL A 89 1.43 8.24 -13.51
CA VAL A 89 1.86 6.87 -13.81
C VAL A 89 3.39 6.78 -13.88
N GLU A 90 4.02 7.67 -14.60
CA GLU A 90 5.48 7.65 -14.77
C GLU A 90 6.20 7.83 -13.44
N SER A 91 5.77 8.79 -12.64
CA SER A 91 6.35 9.04 -11.32
C SER A 91 6.15 7.84 -10.40
N ALA A 92 4.94 7.29 -10.37
CA ALA A 92 4.64 6.12 -9.56
C ALA A 92 5.48 4.91 -9.99
N ASN A 93 5.61 4.67 -11.29
CA ASN A 93 6.41 3.55 -11.81
C ASN A 93 7.89 3.68 -11.46
N ARG A 94 8.41 4.90 -11.45
CA ARG A 94 9.80 5.15 -11.08
C ARG A 94 10.06 4.93 -9.60
N ASP A 95 9.11 5.32 -8.75
CA ASP A 95 9.29 5.34 -7.30
C ASP A 95 8.74 4.13 -6.56
N ARG A 96 7.88 3.32 -7.19
CA ARG A 96 7.18 2.24 -6.50
C ARG A 96 8.13 1.13 -6.07
N LYS A 97 7.87 0.59 -4.88
CA LYS A 97 8.59 -0.59 -4.36
C LYS A 97 7.56 -1.66 -3.99
N LEU A 98 7.75 -2.85 -4.51
CA LEU A 98 6.84 -3.97 -4.26
C LEU A 98 6.93 -4.38 -2.79
N ILE A 99 5.79 -4.44 -2.10
CA ILE A 99 5.73 -4.89 -0.71
C ILE A 99 4.93 -6.17 -0.56
N TYR A 100 4.09 -6.52 -1.54
CA TYR A 100 3.31 -7.74 -1.50
C TYR A 100 3.03 -8.25 -2.90
N GLU A 101 3.14 -9.56 -3.08
CA GLU A 101 2.71 -10.25 -4.30
C GLU A 101 2.14 -11.60 -3.89
N ARG A 102 0.93 -11.91 -4.37
CA ARG A 102 0.26 -13.19 -4.07
C ARG A 102 1.08 -14.34 -4.66
N ALA A 103 1.28 -15.38 -3.87
CA ALA A 103 1.87 -16.62 -4.36
C ALA A 103 0.90 -17.29 -5.34
N SER A 104 1.41 -17.70 -6.48
CA SER A 104 0.60 -18.40 -7.48
C SER A 104 0.61 -19.90 -7.26
#